data_92000687e4ca3941e520f2ff98ae7c7f
#
_entry.id   92000687e4ca3941e520f2ff98ae7c7f
#
_cell.length_a   1.000
_cell.length_b   1.000
_cell.length_c   1.000
_cell.angle_alpha   90.00
_cell.angle_beta   90.00
_cell.angle_gamma   90.00
#
_symmetry.space_group_name_H-M   'P 1'
#
loop_
_entity.id
_entity.type
_entity.pdbx_description
1 polymer ?
#
loop_
_entity_poly.entity_id
_entity_poly.type
_entity_poly.pdbx_seq_one_letter_code
_entity_poly.pdbx_strand_id
1 'polypeptide(L)'
;MKNTRTKLFLRSSGGRDRTPIRGAPGWLPSRGFRWSGSPSTQPTTGENIMALLRTVTLGCKVNQYETQYVRQALLGIGYREAAPGEVAQLCIVNTCTVTQEGDAKSRQVIRRLARQNPGARIIVMGCYATRCPEEVRRLPGVAEVITDKRELPDLLGRFGVVDLPTGISHFGQRHRAYVKVQDGCLLRCTFCIIPQVRPQLVSRPPEDICQEVQRLAAAGYREIVLTGIHLGHYGVDRCRGLPRRQWVRLPELVEQLLELPGEFRLRLSSIEATEVSQRLLELMAQAPDRICPHLHICVQSGSDRVLRRMRRRWGARRLRDRCLLAREMLPHPGLTTDVIVGFPGETEEDFQATCELLEEVGFWKLHVFPFSPRPGTPAAQMPDQVPPPVRQQRVRQLLQLERELRRRYFESLVGCRLQVLCESRDDPPPEGGTAPLRGTACRYVPVVLPGEYPLRELVEVEIDHAAEDHLRGRACRPVACPG
;
A
#
# COMPACT_ATOMS: atom_id res chain seq x y z
N MET A 1 -14.86 -41.84 51.97
CA MET A 1 -16.06 -42.71 52.02
C MET A 1 -16.76 -42.64 50.69
N LYS A 2 -16.94 -43.86 50.05
CA LYS A 2 -17.79 -44.27 48.95
C LYS A 2 -17.57 -43.53 47.58
N ASN A 3 -16.85 -44.02 46.60
CA ASN A 3 -16.98 -45.26 45.76
C ASN A 3 -18.34 -45.49 45.15
N THR A 4 -18.40 -45.42 43.81
CA THR A 4 -19.09 -46.35 42.86
C THR A 4 -18.82 -45.81 41.44
N ARG A 5 -18.05 -46.38 40.64
CA ARG A 5 -17.95 -47.54 39.71
C ARG A 5 -19.19 -47.82 38.84
N THR A 6 -18.91 -47.90 37.53
CA THR A 6 -19.34 -48.90 36.52
C THR A 6 -20.45 -48.39 35.58
N LYS A 7 -20.43 -48.56 34.25
CA LYS A 7 -20.09 -49.73 33.42
C LYS A 7 -19.91 -49.35 31.94
N LEU A 8 -19.00 -50.02 31.29
CA LEU A 8 -18.91 -50.26 29.84
C LEU A 8 -20.20 -50.81 29.23
N PHE A 9 -20.51 -50.40 27.99
CA PHE A 9 -21.19 -51.26 27.02
C PHE A 9 -20.57 -51.09 25.65
N LEU A 10 -19.82 -52.09 25.25
CA LEU A 10 -19.47 -52.43 23.87
C LEU A 10 -20.70 -53.04 23.21
N ARG A 11 -21.11 -52.58 22.04
CA ARG A 11 -21.72 -53.43 21.01
C ARG A 11 -21.26 -53.01 19.62
N SER A 12 -20.87 -54.01 18.93
CA SER A 12 -20.29 -54.19 17.62
C SER A 12 -21.27 -54.04 16.47
N SER A 13 -20.67 -53.85 15.29
CA SER A 13 -21.07 -54.32 13.96
C SER A 13 -22.11 -53.53 13.19
N GLY A 14 -21.69 -53.11 12.02
CA GLY A 14 -22.52 -52.62 10.93
C GLY A 14 -21.70 -51.96 9.83
N GLY A 15 -21.00 -52.76 9.03
CA GLY A 15 -20.36 -52.28 7.81
C GLY A 15 -21.41 -51.80 6.81
N ARG A 16 -21.13 -50.71 6.14
CA ARG A 16 -21.72 -50.37 4.83
C ARG A 16 -20.72 -49.60 3.98
N ASP A 17 -20.42 -50.24 2.90
CA ASP A 17 -20.04 -49.78 1.57
C ASP A 17 -19.35 -48.42 1.43
N ARG A 18 -18.08 -48.53 1.04
CA ARG A 18 -17.31 -47.47 0.36
C ARG A 18 -17.68 -47.46 -1.10
N THR A 19 -18.52 -46.55 -1.52
CA THR A 19 -18.62 -46.11 -2.92
C THR A 19 -17.59 -44.98 -3.14
N PRO A 20 -16.75 -45.00 -4.19
CA PRO A 20 -15.83 -43.94 -4.49
C PRO A 20 -16.59 -42.75 -5.06
N ILE A 21 -16.45 -41.58 -4.45
CA ILE A 21 -16.93 -40.31 -4.99
C ILE A 21 -16.10 -40.00 -6.24
N ARG A 22 -16.75 -40.04 -7.38
CA ARG A 22 -16.26 -39.68 -8.70
C ARG A 22 -15.73 -38.24 -8.72
N GLY A 23 -14.71 -38.07 -9.53
CA GLY A 23 -13.91 -36.94 -9.88
C GLY A 23 -14.55 -35.56 -9.87
N ALA A 24 -13.72 -34.62 -9.55
CA ALA A 24 -13.93 -33.20 -9.77
C ALA A 24 -14.23 -32.91 -11.25
N PRO A 25 -15.14 -31.99 -11.57
CA PRO A 25 -15.41 -31.61 -12.94
C PRO A 25 -14.19 -30.97 -13.56
N GLY A 26 -13.69 -31.60 -14.62
CA GLY A 26 -12.66 -31.08 -15.49
C GLY A 26 -13.08 -29.73 -16.07
N TRP A 27 -12.19 -28.81 -16.06
CA TRP A 27 -12.28 -27.54 -16.78
C TRP A 27 -12.31 -27.83 -18.27
N LEU A 28 -13.50 -27.73 -18.89
CA LEU A 28 -13.60 -27.60 -20.33
C LEU A 28 -13.26 -26.16 -20.71
N PRO A 29 -12.39 -25.93 -21.71
CA PRO A 29 -12.13 -24.59 -22.22
C PRO A 29 -13.42 -24.04 -22.84
N SER A 30 -13.88 -22.90 -22.39
CA SER A 30 -14.96 -22.13 -23.01
C SER A 30 -14.60 -21.86 -24.47
N ARG A 31 -15.55 -22.15 -25.34
CA ARG A 31 -15.51 -22.04 -26.80
C ARG A 31 -14.82 -20.76 -27.24
N GLY A 32 -13.78 -20.96 -28.05
CA GLY A 32 -12.98 -19.90 -28.64
C GLY A 32 -13.84 -18.90 -29.42
N PHE A 33 -13.75 -17.67 -29.03
CA PHE A 33 -14.11 -16.54 -29.87
C PHE A 33 -13.01 -16.42 -30.94
N ARG A 34 -13.30 -16.91 -32.16
CA ARG A 34 -12.41 -16.75 -33.31
C ARG A 34 -12.31 -15.28 -33.65
N TRP A 35 -11.16 -14.73 -33.42
CA TRP A 35 -10.77 -13.40 -33.85
C TRP A 35 -10.52 -13.47 -35.37
N SER A 36 -11.45 -12.94 -36.16
CA SER A 36 -11.27 -12.74 -37.62
C SER A 36 -10.62 -11.37 -37.83
N GLY A 37 -9.33 -11.32 -37.67
CA GLY A 37 -8.50 -10.14 -37.91
C GLY A 37 -7.05 -10.56 -37.80
N SER A 38 -6.54 -11.19 -38.86
CA SER A 38 -5.09 -11.39 -39.02
C SER A 38 -4.42 -10.03 -39.05
N PRO A 39 -3.34 -9.79 -38.30
CA PRO A 39 -2.43 -8.70 -38.60
C PRO A 39 -1.57 -9.16 -39.79
N SER A 40 -2.05 -8.93 -41.00
CA SER A 40 -1.21 -8.96 -42.20
C SER A 40 -0.49 -7.61 -42.28
N THR A 41 0.61 -7.50 -41.59
CA THR A 41 1.80 -6.74 -41.99
C THR A 41 2.94 -7.18 -41.08
N GLN A 42 3.72 -8.14 -41.55
CA GLN A 42 5.11 -8.26 -41.13
C GLN A 42 5.78 -6.91 -41.45
N PRO A 43 6.53 -6.30 -40.53
CA PRO A 43 7.31 -5.12 -40.86
C PRO A 43 8.41 -5.57 -41.83
N THR A 44 8.33 -5.04 -43.05
CA THR A 44 9.44 -5.00 -43.98
C THR A 44 10.64 -4.34 -43.28
N THR A 45 11.79 -4.93 -43.45
CA THR A 45 13.13 -4.49 -43.08
C THR A 45 13.29 -2.97 -43.18
N GLY A 46 13.38 -2.28 -42.02
CA GLY A 46 13.66 -0.85 -41.97
C GLY A 46 13.22 -0.27 -40.63
N GLU A 47 14.18 0.04 -39.78
CA GLU A 47 14.07 0.69 -38.48
C GLU A 47 13.10 0.00 -37.49
N ASN A 48 13.66 -0.60 -36.48
CA ASN A 48 12.96 -1.19 -35.34
C ASN A 48 12.32 -0.02 -34.54
N ILE A 49 11.16 0.49 -35.01
CA ILE A 49 10.41 1.52 -34.27
C ILE A 49 9.91 0.85 -32.98
N MET A 50 10.65 1.02 -31.91
CA MET A 50 10.25 0.53 -30.60
C MET A 50 8.92 1.18 -30.20
N ALA A 51 7.89 0.39 -29.96
CA ALA A 51 6.57 0.89 -29.60
C ALA A 51 6.63 1.67 -28.26
N LEU A 52 6.03 2.86 -28.26
CA LEU A 52 6.07 3.76 -27.12
C LEU A 52 4.96 3.42 -26.11
N LEU A 53 5.36 3.24 -24.86
CA LEU A 53 4.50 2.96 -23.71
C LEU A 53 4.33 4.21 -22.87
N ARG A 54 3.12 4.49 -22.42
CA ARG A 54 2.84 5.47 -21.38
C ARG A 54 2.05 4.83 -20.24
N THR A 55 2.56 4.96 -19.02
CA THR A 55 1.88 4.42 -17.83
C THR A 55 1.40 5.54 -16.92
N VAL A 56 0.18 5.44 -16.41
CA VAL A 56 -0.37 6.38 -15.42
C VAL A 56 -1.02 5.60 -14.28
N THR A 57 -0.66 5.96 -13.05
CA THR A 57 -1.21 5.34 -11.85
C THR A 57 -1.95 6.33 -11.00
N LEU A 58 -3.16 5.96 -10.61
CA LEU A 58 -3.96 6.64 -9.60
C LEU A 58 -4.13 5.72 -8.39
N GLY A 59 -4.15 6.32 -7.19
CA GLY A 59 -4.45 5.60 -5.95
C GLY A 59 -3.24 5.16 -5.14
N CYS A 60 -3.35 4.00 -4.51
CA CYS A 60 -2.48 3.55 -3.42
C CYS A 60 -1.14 2.94 -3.90
N LYS A 61 -0.27 2.61 -2.92
CA LYS A 61 1.02 1.94 -3.16
C LYS A 61 0.87 0.61 -3.89
N VAL A 62 -0.22 -0.13 -3.63
CA VAL A 62 -0.53 -1.40 -4.34
C VAL A 62 -0.76 -1.15 -5.83
N ASN A 63 -1.55 -0.12 -6.20
CA ASN A 63 -1.73 0.24 -7.61
C ASN A 63 -0.39 0.66 -8.26
N GLN A 64 0.45 1.38 -7.53
CA GLN A 64 1.77 1.80 -8.03
C GLN A 64 2.67 0.60 -8.30
N TYR A 65 2.68 -0.38 -7.41
CA TYR A 65 3.38 -1.65 -7.62
C TYR A 65 2.87 -2.40 -8.85
N GLU A 66 1.55 -2.55 -8.98
CA GLU A 66 0.93 -3.27 -10.11
C GLU A 66 1.24 -2.60 -11.45
N THR A 67 1.24 -1.27 -11.49
CA THR A 67 1.65 -0.54 -12.70
C THR A 67 3.13 -0.76 -13.02
N GLN A 68 3.99 -0.72 -12.02
CA GLN A 68 5.42 -0.97 -12.21
C GLN A 68 5.69 -2.39 -12.70
N TYR A 69 4.96 -3.38 -12.19
CA TYR A 69 5.05 -4.76 -12.63
C TYR A 69 4.74 -4.89 -14.13
N VAL A 70 3.60 -4.34 -14.58
CA VAL A 70 3.21 -4.32 -16.00
C VAL A 70 4.20 -3.53 -16.85
N ARG A 71 4.62 -2.35 -16.37
CA ARG A 71 5.59 -1.50 -17.04
C ARG A 71 6.91 -2.23 -17.27
N GLN A 72 7.48 -2.85 -16.24
CA GLN A 72 8.74 -3.57 -16.33
C GLN A 72 8.66 -4.75 -17.31
N ALA A 73 7.57 -5.52 -17.28
CA ALA A 73 7.36 -6.63 -18.20
C ALA A 73 7.31 -6.17 -19.65
N LEU A 74 6.60 -5.09 -19.96
CA LEU A 74 6.52 -4.53 -21.32
C LEU A 74 7.86 -3.94 -21.80
N LEU A 75 8.59 -3.23 -20.92
CA LEU A 75 9.93 -2.73 -21.26
C LEU A 75 10.89 -3.89 -21.56
N GLY A 76 10.77 -5.03 -20.86
CA GLY A 76 11.57 -6.23 -21.07
C GLY A 76 11.40 -6.88 -22.45
N ILE A 77 10.30 -6.62 -23.13
CA ILE A 77 10.02 -7.13 -24.49
C ILE A 77 10.18 -6.05 -25.58
N GLY A 78 10.86 -4.93 -25.28
CA GLY A 78 11.24 -3.92 -26.25
C GLY A 78 10.34 -2.70 -26.37
N TYR A 79 9.34 -2.53 -25.49
CA TYR A 79 8.67 -1.23 -25.38
C TYR A 79 9.62 -0.18 -24.81
N ARG A 80 9.49 1.07 -25.25
CA ARG A 80 10.18 2.22 -24.66
C ARG A 80 9.18 3.17 -24.00
N GLU A 81 9.54 3.74 -22.88
CA GLU A 81 8.69 4.74 -22.25
C GLU A 81 8.67 6.04 -23.06
N ALA A 82 7.47 6.54 -23.33
CA ALA A 82 7.29 7.78 -24.06
C ALA A 82 7.77 8.99 -23.23
N ALA A 83 8.67 9.78 -23.78
CA ALA A 83 9.13 11.03 -23.18
C ALA A 83 7.99 12.08 -23.11
N PRO A 84 8.12 13.14 -22.32
CA PRO A 84 7.19 14.27 -22.35
C PRO A 84 7.01 14.81 -23.77
N GLY A 85 5.78 14.90 -24.26
CA GLY A 85 5.47 15.35 -25.62
C GLY A 85 5.41 14.27 -26.69
N GLU A 86 6.00 13.09 -26.49
CA GLU A 86 5.88 11.97 -27.44
C GLU A 86 4.49 11.32 -27.40
N VAL A 87 4.01 10.87 -28.55
CA VAL A 87 2.74 10.14 -28.67
C VAL A 87 3.00 8.65 -28.48
N ALA A 88 2.43 8.08 -27.44
CA ALA A 88 2.52 6.65 -27.15
C ALA A 88 1.54 5.84 -28.00
N GLN A 89 1.92 4.63 -28.39
CA GLN A 89 1.05 3.66 -29.05
C GLN A 89 0.26 2.79 -28.05
N LEU A 90 0.79 2.64 -26.84
CA LEU A 90 0.16 1.88 -25.76
C LEU A 90 0.10 2.74 -24.49
N CYS A 91 -1.10 2.86 -23.90
CA CYS A 91 -1.27 3.52 -22.62
C CYS A 91 -1.85 2.54 -21.58
N ILE A 92 -1.18 2.39 -20.45
CA ILE A 92 -1.67 1.60 -19.31
C ILE A 92 -2.13 2.55 -18.21
N VAL A 93 -3.39 2.45 -17.79
CA VAL A 93 -3.96 3.30 -16.74
C VAL A 93 -4.43 2.44 -15.58
N ASN A 94 -3.80 2.61 -14.41
CA ASN A 94 -4.24 1.96 -13.18
C ASN A 94 -5.08 2.95 -12.36
N THR A 95 -6.34 2.62 -12.13
CA THR A 95 -7.39 3.52 -11.64
C THR A 95 -7.72 3.29 -10.17
N CYS A 96 -8.19 4.35 -9.50
CA CYS A 96 -8.65 4.32 -8.11
C CYS A 96 -10.15 4.59 -8.03
N THR A 97 -10.82 4.00 -7.01
CA THR A 97 -12.27 4.20 -6.74
C THR A 97 -12.57 4.38 -5.24
N VAL A 98 -11.56 4.66 -4.41
CA VAL A 98 -11.78 4.81 -2.96
C VAL A 98 -12.69 6.00 -2.64
N THR A 99 -12.58 7.08 -3.40
CA THR A 99 -13.44 8.28 -3.28
C THR A 99 -14.13 8.61 -4.60
N GLN A 100 -15.20 9.43 -4.56
CA GLN A 100 -15.86 9.95 -5.78
C GLN A 100 -14.90 10.78 -6.63
N GLU A 101 -14.04 11.56 -5.99
CA GLU A 101 -13.00 12.32 -6.65
C GLU A 101 -12.00 11.41 -7.39
N GLY A 102 -11.66 10.25 -6.80
CA GLY A 102 -10.83 9.23 -7.45
C GLY A 102 -11.43 8.71 -8.76
N ASP A 103 -12.75 8.48 -8.80
CA ASP A 103 -13.46 8.09 -10.03
C ASP A 103 -13.42 9.22 -11.06
N ALA A 104 -13.74 10.47 -10.65
CA ALA A 104 -13.72 11.64 -11.54
C ALA A 104 -12.32 11.88 -12.14
N LYS A 105 -11.28 11.80 -11.32
CA LYS A 105 -9.88 11.92 -11.73
C LYS A 105 -9.48 10.80 -12.68
N SER A 106 -9.94 9.56 -12.44
CA SER A 106 -9.70 8.43 -13.33
C SER A 106 -10.27 8.70 -14.73
N ARG A 107 -11.53 9.13 -14.83
CA ARG A 107 -12.16 9.51 -16.11
C ARG A 107 -11.43 10.66 -16.81
N GLN A 108 -11.04 11.68 -16.06
CA GLN A 108 -10.31 12.82 -16.59
C GLN A 108 -8.96 12.41 -17.18
N VAL A 109 -8.21 11.56 -16.47
CA VAL A 109 -6.91 11.06 -16.95
C VAL A 109 -7.06 10.25 -18.23
N ILE A 110 -8.02 9.34 -18.31
CA ILE A 110 -8.26 8.51 -19.50
C ILE A 110 -8.60 9.40 -20.70
N ARG A 111 -9.53 10.39 -20.54
CA ARG A 111 -9.88 11.31 -21.61
C ARG A 111 -8.70 12.18 -22.05
N ARG A 112 -7.85 12.60 -21.11
CA ARG A 112 -6.63 13.36 -21.43
C ARG A 112 -5.66 12.52 -22.23
N LEU A 113 -5.40 11.27 -21.83
CA LEU A 113 -4.52 10.35 -22.56
C LEU A 113 -5.01 10.08 -23.99
N ALA A 114 -6.32 9.86 -24.17
CA ALA A 114 -6.88 9.66 -25.50
C ALA A 114 -6.66 10.88 -26.42
N ARG A 115 -6.76 12.11 -25.89
CA ARG A 115 -6.46 13.34 -26.66
C ARG A 115 -4.98 13.51 -26.96
N GLN A 116 -4.11 13.19 -25.99
CA GLN A 116 -2.66 13.37 -26.10
C GLN A 116 -1.98 12.27 -26.93
N ASN A 117 -2.63 11.12 -27.09
CA ASN A 117 -2.10 9.97 -27.81
C ASN A 117 -3.15 9.45 -28.84
N PRO A 118 -3.38 10.19 -29.93
CA PRO A 118 -4.33 9.78 -30.95
C PRO A 118 -3.97 8.42 -31.54
N GLY A 119 -4.93 7.51 -31.63
CA GLY A 119 -4.71 6.14 -32.12
C GLY A 119 -4.08 5.17 -31.13
N ALA A 120 -3.70 5.61 -29.92
CA ALA A 120 -3.16 4.73 -28.89
C ALA A 120 -4.20 3.72 -28.39
N ARG A 121 -3.74 2.49 -28.11
CA ARG A 121 -4.53 1.52 -27.35
C ARG A 121 -4.44 1.86 -25.86
N ILE A 122 -5.57 2.21 -25.24
CA ILE A 122 -5.62 2.47 -23.79
C ILE A 122 -6.16 1.23 -23.09
N ILE A 123 -5.34 0.62 -22.24
CA ILE A 123 -5.73 -0.48 -21.36
C ILE A 123 -5.93 0.07 -19.96
N VAL A 124 -7.12 -0.14 -19.41
CA VAL A 124 -7.49 0.37 -18.09
C VAL A 124 -7.61 -0.77 -17.11
N MET A 125 -6.89 -0.67 -16.01
CA MET A 125 -6.95 -1.60 -14.89
C MET A 125 -7.19 -0.84 -13.57
N GLY A 126 -7.32 -1.56 -12.46
CA GLY A 126 -7.45 -0.95 -11.15
C GLY A 126 -8.87 -0.96 -10.60
N CYS A 127 -9.02 -0.37 -9.40
CA CYS A 127 -10.25 -0.50 -8.63
C CYS A 127 -11.48 0.11 -9.30
N TYR A 128 -11.33 1.21 -10.06
CA TYR A 128 -12.45 1.79 -10.80
C TYR A 128 -12.83 0.94 -12.02
N ALA A 129 -11.84 0.39 -12.73
CA ALA A 129 -12.07 -0.55 -13.82
C ALA A 129 -12.84 -1.79 -13.35
N THR A 130 -12.51 -2.33 -12.18
CA THR A 130 -13.24 -3.45 -11.58
C THR A 130 -14.67 -3.07 -11.17
N ARG A 131 -14.86 -1.87 -10.60
CA ARG A 131 -16.16 -1.44 -10.08
C ARG A 131 -17.15 -1.06 -11.18
N CYS A 132 -16.71 -0.35 -12.19
CA CYS A 132 -17.56 0.24 -13.23
C CYS A 132 -17.00 -0.08 -14.63
N PRO A 133 -16.87 -1.37 -15.02
CA PRO A 133 -16.21 -1.73 -16.27
C PRO A 133 -16.93 -1.18 -17.50
N GLU A 134 -18.27 -1.16 -17.51
CA GLU A 134 -19.03 -0.68 -18.65
C GLU A 134 -18.89 0.85 -18.85
N GLU A 135 -18.81 1.62 -17.75
CA GLU A 135 -18.56 3.05 -17.82
C GLU A 135 -17.16 3.32 -18.39
N VAL A 136 -16.17 2.53 -17.94
CA VAL A 136 -14.79 2.67 -18.40
C VAL A 136 -14.63 2.28 -19.87
N ARG A 137 -15.29 1.21 -20.33
CA ARG A 137 -15.26 0.79 -21.76
C ARG A 137 -15.78 1.85 -22.72
N ARG A 138 -16.72 2.70 -22.27
CA ARG A 138 -17.30 3.79 -23.08
C ARG A 138 -16.41 5.03 -23.18
N LEU A 139 -15.31 5.07 -22.43
CA LEU A 139 -14.41 6.23 -22.49
C LEU A 139 -13.56 6.19 -23.79
N PRO A 140 -13.24 7.36 -24.34
CA PRO A 140 -12.52 7.45 -25.62
C PRO A 140 -11.15 6.76 -25.53
N GLY A 141 -10.80 6.01 -26.59
CA GLY A 141 -9.51 5.34 -26.73
C GLY A 141 -9.33 4.08 -25.88
N VAL A 142 -10.29 3.72 -25.04
CA VAL A 142 -10.23 2.50 -24.22
C VAL A 142 -10.43 1.28 -25.13
N ALA A 143 -9.38 0.50 -25.30
CA ALA A 143 -9.37 -0.74 -26.05
C ALA A 143 -9.67 -1.96 -25.18
N GLU A 144 -9.27 -1.92 -23.91
CA GLU A 144 -9.43 -3.06 -23.00
C GLU A 144 -9.58 -2.61 -21.53
N VAL A 145 -10.39 -3.35 -20.77
CA VAL A 145 -10.61 -3.13 -19.33
C VAL A 145 -10.33 -4.41 -18.57
N ILE A 146 -9.31 -4.39 -17.74
CA ILE A 146 -8.93 -5.50 -16.85
C ILE A 146 -9.67 -5.35 -15.54
N THR A 147 -10.61 -6.23 -15.30
CA THR A 147 -11.47 -6.20 -14.10
C THR A 147 -10.91 -7.02 -12.95
N ASP A 148 -10.12 -8.05 -13.26
CA ASP A 148 -9.47 -8.93 -12.29
C ASP A 148 -7.94 -8.87 -12.46
N LYS A 149 -7.23 -8.63 -11.38
CA LYS A 149 -5.76 -8.58 -11.38
C LYS A 149 -5.08 -9.91 -11.72
N ARG A 150 -5.79 -11.01 -11.59
CA ARG A 150 -5.34 -12.34 -11.99
C ARG A 150 -5.25 -12.49 -13.50
N GLU A 151 -5.88 -11.59 -14.25
CA GLU A 151 -5.79 -11.54 -15.72
C GLU A 151 -4.49 -10.84 -16.21
N LEU A 152 -3.70 -10.22 -15.30
CA LEU A 152 -2.46 -9.55 -15.68
C LEU A 152 -1.42 -10.47 -16.34
N PRO A 153 -1.21 -11.73 -15.91
CA PRO A 153 -0.36 -12.68 -16.61
C PRO A 153 -0.83 -12.93 -18.05
N ASP A 154 -2.14 -13.18 -18.24
CA ASP A 154 -2.72 -13.42 -19.57
C ASP A 154 -2.63 -12.17 -20.46
N LEU A 155 -2.84 -10.99 -19.88
CA LEU A 155 -2.63 -9.72 -20.56
C LEU A 155 -1.19 -9.62 -21.08
N LEU A 156 -0.21 -9.83 -20.22
CA LEU A 156 1.21 -9.74 -20.57
C LEU A 156 1.61 -10.80 -21.59
N GLY A 157 1.09 -12.03 -21.47
CA GLY A 157 1.28 -13.10 -22.46
C GLY A 157 0.81 -12.71 -23.86
N ARG A 158 -0.32 -11.98 -24.00
CA ARG A 158 -0.81 -11.47 -25.28
C ARG A 158 0.10 -10.40 -25.91
N PHE A 159 0.96 -9.76 -25.13
CA PHE A 159 2.02 -8.88 -25.62
C PHE A 159 3.33 -9.60 -25.92
N GLY A 160 3.40 -10.91 -25.66
CA GLY A 160 4.60 -11.72 -25.92
C GLY A 160 5.55 -11.84 -24.72
N VAL A 161 5.11 -11.49 -23.51
CA VAL A 161 5.88 -11.77 -22.29
C VAL A 161 5.77 -13.26 -21.96
N VAL A 162 6.85 -14.01 -22.20
CA VAL A 162 6.91 -15.46 -21.98
C VAL A 162 7.25 -15.76 -20.50
N ASP A 163 8.28 -15.11 -19.99
CA ASP A 163 8.75 -15.30 -18.61
C ASP A 163 8.18 -14.20 -17.72
N LEU A 164 7.13 -14.54 -16.98
CA LEU A 164 6.52 -13.63 -16.04
C LEU A 164 7.42 -13.45 -14.81
N PRO A 165 7.83 -12.23 -14.49
CA PRO A 165 8.67 -12.01 -13.32
C PRO A 165 7.90 -12.32 -12.02
N THR A 166 8.56 -12.94 -11.04
CA THR A 166 7.99 -13.19 -9.70
C THR A 166 7.84 -11.92 -8.86
N GLY A 167 8.21 -10.75 -9.41
CA GLY A 167 8.13 -9.44 -8.78
C GLY A 167 8.82 -8.39 -9.64
N ILE A 168 9.14 -7.24 -9.06
CA ILE A 168 9.85 -6.17 -9.74
C ILE A 168 11.35 -6.20 -9.42
N SER A 169 12.18 -5.68 -10.33
CA SER A 169 13.62 -5.47 -10.11
C SER A 169 13.99 -3.98 -10.05
N HIS A 170 13.05 -3.11 -10.42
CA HIS A 170 13.24 -1.68 -10.46
C HIS A 170 11.94 -0.94 -10.20
N PHE A 171 11.98 0.28 -9.63
CA PHE A 171 10.78 1.06 -9.32
C PHE A 171 10.81 2.46 -9.94
N GLY A 172 11.13 2.54 -11.23
CA GLY A 172 11.25 3.81 -11.95
C GLY A 172 12.32 4.72 -11.33
N GLN A 173 12.06 6.02 -11.33
CA GLN A 173 12.98 7.02 -10.75
C GLN A 173 12.76 7.22 -9.24
N ARG A 174 11.99 6.37 -8.56
CA ARG A 174 11.71 6.51 -7.13
C ARG A 174 12.92 6.08 -6.30
N HIS A 175 13.08 6.71 -5.16
CA HIS A 175 14.16 6.42 -4.21
C HIS A 175 13.84 5.25 -3.28
N ARG A 176 12.56 4.87 -3.15
CA ARG A 176 12.08 3.71 -2.39
C ARG A 176 11.36 2.76 -3.33
N ALA A 177 11.53 1.46 -3.10
CA ALA A 177 10.74 0.44 -3.78
C ALA A 177 9.53 0.00 -2.93
N TYR A 178 8.40 -0.25 -3.56
CA TYR A 178 7.26 -0.88 -2.91
C TYR A 178 7.22 -2.35 -3.30
N VAL A 179 7.04 -3.22 -2.31
CA VAL A 179 6.87 -4.66 -2.50
C VAL A 179 5.47 -5.04 -2.02
N LYS A 180 4.63 -5.43 -2.97
CA LYS A 180 3.28 -5.90 -2.67
C LYS A 180 3.38 -7.33 -2.14
N VAL A 181 3.04 -7.52 -0.86
CA VAL A 181 3.08 -8.84 -0.22
C VAL A 181 1.69 -9.48 -0.13
N GLN A 182 0.61 -8.67 -0.20
CA GLN A 182 -0.75 -9.12 0.03
C GLN A 182 -1.74 -8.31 -0.79
N ASP A 183 -2.86 -8.94 -1.21
CA ASP A 183 -4.00 -8.29 -1.87
C ASP A 183 -5.32 -8.68 -1.21
N GLY A 184 -6.35 -7.83 -1.40
CA GLY A 184 -7.67 -8.03 -0.88
C GLY A 184 -7.84 -7.79 0.62
N CYS A 185 -9.09 -7.71 1.08
CA CYS A 185 -9.42 -7.46 2.48
C CYS A 185 -10.70 -8.20 2.86
N LEU A 186 -10.66 -8.93 3.99
CA LEU A 186 -11.81 -9.66 4.55
C LEU A 186 -12.65 -8.81 5.51
N LEU A 187 -12.19 -7.59 5.85
CA LEU A 187 -12.99 -6.67 6.66
C LEU A 187 -14.17 -6.16 5.83
N ARG A 188 -15.30 -5.99 6.51
CA ARG A 188 -16.54 -5.48 5.91
C ARG A 188 -16.91 -4.14 6.51
N CYS A 189 -15.93 -3.22 6.57
CA CYS A 189 -16.16 -1.86 7.06
C CYS A 189 -17.26 -1.21 6.23
N THR A 190 -18.22 -0.57 6.90
CA THR A 190 -19.45 -0.09 6.25
C THR A 190 -19.22 1.02 5.22
N PHE A 191 -18.11 1.74 5.30
CA PHE A 191 -17.74 2.80 4.38
C PHE A 191 -16.85 2.34 3.21
N CYS A 192 -16.32 1.11 3.27
CA CYS A 192 -15.22 0.70 2.40
C CYS A 192 -15.68 -0.08 1.19
N ILE A 193 -15.27 0.34 0.01
CA ILE A 193 -15.56 -0.31 -1.27
C ILE A 193 -14.58 -1.44 -1.60
N ILE A 194 -13.47 -1.53 -0.91
CA ILE A 194 -12.38 -2.48 -1.22
C ILE A 194 -12.84 -3.94 -1.29
N PRO A 195 -13.70 -4.46 -0.38
CA PRO A 195 -14.17 -5.84 -0.48
C PRO A 195 -14.93 -6.16 -1.76
N GLN A 196 -15.48 -5.15 -2.47
CA GLN A 196 -16.18 -5.33 -3.74
C GLN A 196 -15.22 -5.35 -4.94
N VAL A 197 -14.11 -4.62 -4.86
CA VAL A 197 -13.17 -4.46 -5.97
C VAL A 197 -11.88 -5.28 -5.80
N ARG A 198 -11.65 -5.83 -4.61
CA ARG A 198 -10.56 -6.74 -4.25
C ARG A 198 -11.05 -7.80 -3.25
N PRO A 199 -11.98 -8.67 -3.67
CA PRO A 199 -12.73 -9.55 -2.76
C PRO A 199 -11.91 -10.71 -2.20
N GLN A 200 -10.82 -11.07 -2.87
CA GLN A 200 -10.01 -12.23 -2.51
C GLN A 200 -8.79 -11.81 -1.70
N LEU A 201 -8.61 -12.46 -0.56
CA LEU A 201 -7.38 -12.36 0.21
C LEU A 201 -6.34 -13.28 -0.43
N VAL A 202 -5.25 -12.69 -0.90
CA VAL A 202 -4.15 -13.41 -1.53
C VAL A 202 -2.83 -12.88 -0.97
N SER A 203 -2.06 -13.77 -0.35
CA SER A 203 -0.71 -13.50 0.13
C SER A 203 0.32 -14.15 -0.79
N ARG A 204 1.34 -13.39 -1.18
CA ARG A 204 2.44 -13.91 -1.99
C ARG A 204 3.30 -14.88 -1.18
N PRO A 205 3.94 -15.87 -1.83
CA PRO A 205 4.91 -16.76 -1.18
C PRO A 205 6.04 -15.95 -0.52
N PRO A 206 6.48 -16.30 0.70
CA PRO A 206 7.61 -15.63 1.34
C PRO A 206 8.87 -15.67 0.49
N GLU A 207 9.12 -16.79 -0.19
CA GLU A 207 10.28 -17.01 -1.04
C GLU A 207 10.34 -16.00 -2.20
N ASP A 208 9.21 -15.76 -2.87
CA ASP A 208 9.10 -14.78 -3.96
C ASP A 208 9.36 -13.36 -3.45
N ILE A 209 8.86 -13.04 -2.24
CA ILE A 209 9.06 -11.75 -1.61
C ILE A 209 10.53 -11.55 -1.22
N CYS A 210 11.17 -12.57 -0.64
CA CYS A 210 12.59 -12.53 -0.28
C CYS A 210 13.47 -12.31 -1.52
N GLN A 211 13.24 -13.06 -2.59
CA GLN A 211 13.96 -12.89 -3.84
C GLN A 211 13.77 -11.49 -4.45
N GLU A 212 12.55 -10.95 -4.40
CA GLU A 212 12.28 -9.60 -4.90
C GLU A 212 13.00 -8.54 -4.07
N VAL A 213 12.96 -8.65 -2.73
CA VAL A 213 13.67 -7.73 -1.83
C VAL A 213 15.18 -7.77 -2.09
N GLN A 214 15.77 -8.95 -2.27
CA GLN A 214 17.18 -9.10 -2.62
C GLN A 214 17.52 -8.42 -3.96
N ARG A 215 16.70 -8.64 -5.01
CA ARG A 215 16.91 -7.99 -6.31
C ARG A 215 16.85 -6.46 -6.19
N LEU A 216 15.90 -5.92 -5.43
CA LEU A 216 15.76 -4.49 -5.22
C LEU A 216 16.93 -3.91 -4.40
N ALA A 217 17.38 -4.59 -3.36
CA ALA A 217 18.55 -4.20 -2.58
C ALA A 217 19.82 -4.20 -3.44
N ALA A 218 20.02 -5.23 -4.27
CA ALA A 218 21.13 -5.30 -5.23
C ALA A 218 21.05 -4.19 -6.30
N ALA A 219 19.85 -3.74 -6.66
CA ALA A 219 19.63 -2.60 -7.56
C ALA A 219 19.78 -1.24 -6.88
N GLY A 220 20.27 -1.18 -5.63
CA GLY A 220 20.59 0.04 -4.89
C GLY A 220 19.41 0.68 -4.17
N TYR A 221 18.30 -0.01 -3.97
CA TYR A 221 17.20 0.50 -3.13
C TYR A 221 17.53 0.31 -1.66
N ARG A 222 17.72 1.41 -0.94
CA ARG A 222 18.03 1.44 0.50
C ARG A 222 16.77 1.45 1.39
N GLU A 223 15.59 1.76 0.85
CA GLU A 223 14.33 1.64 1.59
C GLU A 223 13.32 0.83 0.78
N ILE A 224 12.81 -0.26 1.38
CA ILE A 224 11.81 -1.15 0.81
C ILE A 224 10.56 -1.10 1.67
N VAL A 225 9.43 -0.72 1.05
CA VAL A 225 8.15 -0.56 1.72
C VAL A 225 7.28 -1.80 1.47
N LEU A 226 7.06 -2.60 2.49
CA LEU A 226 6.10 -3.69 2.42
C LEU A 226 4.69 -3.14 2.34
N THR A 227 3.95 -3.51 1.30
CA THR A 227 2.61 -2.99 1.07
C THR A 227 1.59 -4.09 0.78
N GLY A 228 0.36 -3.83 1.18
CA GLY A 228 -0.81 -4.67 0.94
C GLY A 228 -2.08 -3.86 1.04
N ILE A 229 -3.18 -4.42 0.64
CA ILE A 229 -4.51 -3.84 0.86
C ILE A 229 -4.86 -3.88 2.35
N HIS A 230 -4.45 -4.95 3.02
CA HIS A 230 -4.53 -5.12 4.46
C HIS A 230 -3.27 -5.88 4.92
N LEU A 231 -2.19 -5.15 5.12
CA LEU A 231 -0.86 -5.71 5.36
C LEU A 231 -0.84 -6.73 6.50
N GLY A 232 -1.51 -6.46 7.62
CA GLY A 232 -1.59 -7.35 8.78
C GLY A 232 -2.33 -8.67 8.52
N HIS A 233 -3.07 -8.79 7.42
CA HIS A 233 -3.67 -10.06 6.99
C HIS A 233 -2.74 -10.93 6.13
N TYR A 234 -1.49 -10.53 5.93
CA TYR A 234 -0.51 -11.38 5.27
C TYR A 234 -0.46 -12.77 5.90
N GLY A 235 -0.50 -13.79 5.07
CA GLY A 235 -0.42 -15.20 5.46
C GLY A 235 -1.71 -15.81 6.04
N VAL A 236 -2.80 -15.05 6.22
CA VAL A 236 -4.07 -15.59 6.74
C VAL A 236 -4.64 -16.68 5.84
N ASP A 237 -4.61 -16.47 4.53
CA ASP A 237 -5.06 -17.41 3.51
C ASP A 237 -4.15 -18.63 3.42
N ARG A 238 -2.84 -18.43 3.51
CA ARG A 238 -1.82 -19.49 3.39
C ARG A 238 -1.71 -20.37 4.64
N CYS A 239 -1.99 -19.84 5.82
CA CYS A 239 -1.93 -20.55 7.09
C CYS A 239 -3.19 -21.39 7.38
N ARG A 240 -4.22 -21.27 6.56
CA ARG A 240 -5.49 -21.96 6.77
C ARG A 240 -5.31 -23.48 6.68
N GLY A 241 -5.67 -24.18 7.76
CA GLY A 241 -5.54 -25.65 7.86
C GLY A 241 -4.13 -26.13 8.25
N LEU A 242 -3.15 -25.23 8.41
CA LEU A 242 -1.82 -25.59 8.86
C LEU A 242 -1.68 -25.55 10.38
N PRO A 243 -0.83 -26.37 10.99
CA PRO A 243 -0.44 -26.24 12.39
C PRO A 243 0.21 -24.88 12.65
N ARG A 244 -0.03 -24.30 13.84
CA ARG A 244 0.45 -22.94 14.17
C ARG A 244 1.97 -22.74 14.01
N ARG A 245 2.77 -23.79 14.24
CA ARG A 245 4.23 -23.76 14.04
C ARG A 245 4.68 -23.57 12.58
N GLN A 246 3.77 -23.77 11.63
CA GLN A 246 4.03 -23.61 10.19
C GLN A 246 3.44 -22.29 9.64
N TRP A 247 2.90 -21.45 10.50
CA TRP A 247 2.33 -20.18 10.07
C TRP A 247 3.44 -19.19 9.74
N VAL A 248 3.34 -18.62 8.56
CA VAL A 248 4.12 -17.45 8.17
C VAL A 248 3.15 -16.28 8.00
N ARG A 249 3.06 -15.47 9.05
CA ARG A 249 2.29 -14.23 9.11
C ARG A 249 3.24 -13.04 8.94
N LEU A 250 2.72 -11.83 9.08
CA LEU A 250 3.53 -10.62 8.90
C LEU A 250 4.79 -10.58 9.78
N PRO A 251 4.77 -10.90 11.08
CA PRO A 251 6.00 -10.91 11.88
C PRO A 251 7.04 -11.91 11.36
N GLU A 252 6.63 -13.14 11.03
CA GLU A 252 7.54 -14.17 10.51
C GLU A 252 8.10 -13.79 9.13
N LEU A 253 7.31 -13.15 8.27
CA LEU A 253 7.83 -12.60 7.01
C LEU A 253 8.86 -11.50 7.27
N VAL A 254 8.59 -10.58 8.18
CA VAL A 254 9.52 -9.50 8.55
C VAL A 254 10.82 -10.09 9.08
N GLU A 255 10.77 -11.10 9.94
CA GLU A 255 11.92 -11.80 10.49
C GLU A 255 12.80 -12.39 9.38
N GLN A 256 12.21 -13.13 8.42
CA GLN A 256 12.94 -13.67 7.26
C GLN A 256 13.58 -12.55 6.40
N LEU A 257 12.90 -11.44 6.24
CA LEU A 257 13.42 -10.29 5.47
C LEU A 257 14.57 -9.57 6.17
N LEU A 258 14.58 -9.56 7.50
CA LEU A 258 15.68 -8.98 8.30
C LEU A 258 16.97 -9.83 8.22
N GLU A 259 16.86 -11.12 7.95
CA GLU A 259 18.00 -12.05 7.76
C GLU A 259 18.65 -11.89 6.39
N LEU A 260 18.00 -11.25 5.41
CA LEU A 260 18.55 -11.07 4.08
C LEU A 260 19.79 -10.16 4.10
N PRO A 261 20.83 -10.51 3.31
CA PRO A 261 22.02 -9.65 3.18
C PRO A 261 21.71 -8.37 2.43
N GLY A 262 22.56 -7.36 2.62
CA GLY A 262 22.50 -6.08 1.93
C GLY A 262 22.12 -4.92 2.84
N GLU A 263 22.47 -3.72 2.37
CA GLU A 263 22.21 -2.47 3.07
C GLU A 263 20.86 -1.89 2.65
N PHE A 264 19.82 -2.25 3.36
CA PHE A 264 18.48 -1.69 3.17
C PHE A 264 17.70 -1.70 4.49
N ARG A 265 16.69 -0.86 4.58
CA ARG A 265 15.73 -0.88 5.68
C ARG A 265 14.32 -1.18 5.17
N LEU A 266 13.55 -1.83 5.99
CA LEU A 266 12.14 -2.12 5.76
C LEU A 266 11.26 -1.00 6.33
N ARG A 267 10.20 -0.66 5.63
CA ARG A 267 9.10 0.15 6.15
C ARG A 267 7.79 -0.57 5.96
N LEU A 268 6.94 -0.54 6.97
CA LEU A 268 5.58 -1.09 6.87
C LEU A 268 4.63 -0.01 6.33
N SER A 269 3.73 -0.40 5.44
CA SER A 269 2.59 0.43 5.06
C SER A 269 1.50 0.37 6.15
N SER A 270 0.27 0.77 5.80
CA SER A 270 -0.84 0.84 6.76
C SER A 270 -1.12 -0.51 7.41
N ILE A 271 -1.28 -0.50 8.73
CA ILE A 271 -1.58 -1.65 9.57
C ILE A 271 -2.75 -1.33 10.51
N GLU A 272 -3.53 -2.32 10.85
CA GLU A 272 -4.59 -2.17 11.85
C GLU A 272 -4.05 -2.35 13.27
N ALA A 273 -4.66 -1.68 14.25
CA ALA A 273 -4.19 -1.73 15.63
C ALA A 273 -4.07 -3.16 16.20
N THR A 274 -4.97 -4.06 15.77
CA THR A 274 -4.97 -5.47 16.22
C THR A 274 -3.80 -6.29 15.72
N GLU A 275 -3.15 -5.84 14.66
CA GLU A 275 -2.01 -6.51 14.03
C GLU A 275 -0.66 -5.92 14.48
N VAL A 276 -0.67 -4.80 15.22
CA VAL A 276 0.50 -4.32 15.96
C VAL A 276 0.73 -5.26 17.13
N SER A 277 1.33 -6.40 16.84
CA SER A 277 1.59 -7.44 17.84
C SER A 277 2.87 -7.14 18.61
N GLN A 278 2.97 -7.69 19.82
CA GLN A 278 4.20 -7.59 20.61
C GLN A 278 5.40 -8.16 19.84
N ARG A 279 5.24 -9.32 19.17
CA ARG A 279 6.31 -9.92 18.34
C ARG A 279 6.80 -8.98 17.24
N LEU A 280 5.89 -8.27 16.56
CA LEU A 280 6.29 -7.30 15.55
C LEU A 280 7.09 -6.13 16.16
N LEU A 281 6.65 -5.61 17.32
CA LEU A 281 7.35 -4.54 18.02
C LEU A 281 8.72 -4.99 18.54
N GLU A 282 8.85 -6.23 19.02
CA GLU A 282 10.12 -6.84 19.43
C GLU A 282 11.11 -6.89 18.26
N LEU A 283 10.68 -7.34 17.07
CA LEU A 283 11.51 -7.33 15.87
C LEU A 283 11.95 -5.92 15.48
N MET A 284 11.04 -4.93 15.57
CA MET A 284 11.36 -3.53 15.30
C MET A 284 12.38 -2.96 16.31
N ALA A 285 12.27 -3.31 17.57
CA ALA A 285 13.18 -2.87 18.63
C ALA A 285 14.57 -3.54 18.51
N GLN A 286 14.63 -4.80 18.10
CA GLN A 286 15.87 -5.58 17.94
C GLN A 286 16.68 -5.19 16.69
N ALA A 287 16.02 -4.64 15.67
CA ALA A 287 16.66 -4.29 14.40
C ALA A 287 16.37 -2.81 13.99
N PRO A 288 16.75 -1.81 14.81
CA PRO A 288 16.39 -0.40 14.63
C PRO A 288 16.94 0.21 13.32
N ASP A 289 18.05 -0.31 12.81
CA ASP A 289 18.66 0.15 11.55
C ASP A 289 18.09 -0.55 10.31
N ARG A 290 17.42 -1.69 10.51
CA ARG A 290 16.88 -2.54 9.44
C ARG A 290 15.38 -2.40 9.25
N ILE A 291 14.65 -1.90 10.25
CA ILE A 291 13.21 -1.66 10.16
C ILE A 291 12.87 -0.28 10.73
N CYS A 292 12.19 0.52 9.92
CA CYS A 292 11.79 1.86 10.31
C CYS A 292 10.88 1.85 11.54
N PRO A 293 11.18 2.56 12.64
CA PRO A 293 10.29 2.70 13.78
C PRO A 293 9.17 3.71 13.45
N HIS A 294 8.38 3.36 12.44
CA HIS A 294 7.24 4.10 11.94
C HIS A 294 6.07 3.16 11.74
N LEU A 295 4.92 3.51 12.29
CA LEU A 295 3.68 2.76 12.12
C LEU A 295 2.56 3.70 11.65
N HIS A 296 1.95 3.35 10.52
CA HIS A 296 0.73 4.00 10.08
C HIS A 296 -0.47 3.15 10.53
N ILE A 297 -1.09 3.54 11.65
CA ILE A 297 -2.16 2.77 12.31
C ILE A 297 -3.51 3.40 11.98
N CYS A 298 -4.40 2.65 11.30
CA CYS A 298 -5.70 3.16 10.85
C CYS A 298 -6.69 3.33 12.01
N VAL A 299 -6.81 4.52 12.58
CA VAL A 299 -7.72 4.86 13.67
C VAL A 299 -9.17 4.93 13.19
N GLN A 300 -9.43 5.68 12.15
CA GLN A 300 -10.73 6.02 11.56
C GLN A 300 -11.60 6.91 12.47
N SER A 301 -11.79 6.58 13.77
CA SER A 301 -12.50 7.36 14.80
C SER A 301 -12.03 6.96 16.20
N GLY A 302 -12.09 7.88 17.15
CA GLY A 302 -11.85 7.63 18.58
C GLY A 302 -13.12 7.25 19.36
N SER A 303 -14.29 7.26 18.73
CA SER A 303 -15.55 6.90 19.37
C SER A 303 -15.90 5.44 19.14
N ASP A 304 -16.13 4.69 20.23
CA ASP A 304 -16.61 3.31 20.15
C ASP A 304 -17.96 3.17 19.46
N ARG A 305 -18.83 4.17 19.57
CA ARG A 305 -20.13 4.22 18.90
C ARG A 305 -19.95 4.31 17.39
N VAL A 306 -19.10 5.20 16.91
CA VAL A 306 -18.79 5.36 15.50
C VAL A 306 -18.05 4.14 14.96
N LEU A 307 -17.05 3.61 15.68
CA LEU A 307 -16.31 2.41 15.30
C LEU A 307 -17.24 1.19 15.14
N ARG A 308 -18.22 0.99 16.01
CA ARG A 308 -19.25 -0.05 15.85
C ARG A 308 -20.10 0.15 14.60
N ARG A 309 -20.53 1.39 14.31
CA ARG A 309 -21.28 1.73 13.07
C ARG A 309 -20.42 1.51 11.83
N MET A 310 -19.12 1.76 11.91
CA MET A 310 -18.13 1.44 10.87
C MET A 310 -17.86 -0.06 10.72
N ARG A 311 -18.39 -0.92 11.60
CA ARG A 311 -18.09 -2.36 11.72
C ARG A 311 -16.60 -2.63 11.93
N ARG A 312 -15.96 -1.82 12.78
CA ARG A 312 -14.59 -2.10 13.23
C ARG A 312 -14.60 -3.21 14.27
N ARG A 313 -13.56 -4.07 14.23
CA ARG A 313 -13.45 -5.25 15.12
C ARG A 313 -12.91 -4.92 16.51
N TRP A 314 -12.53 -3.68 16.74
CA TRP A 314 -11.94 -3.19 17.99
C TRP A 314 -12.47 -1.81 18.31
N GLY A 315 -12.46 -1.48 19.61
CA GLY A 315 -12.81 -0.18 20.11
C GLY A 315 -11.59 0.72 20.34
N ALA A 316 -11.87 1.98 20.71
CA ALA A 316 -10.87 3.03 20.94
C ALA A 316 -9.84 2.63 22.00
N ARG A 317 -10.26 1.99 23.09
CA ARG A 317 -9.35 1.53 24.15
C ARG A 317 -8.27 0.59 23.61
N ARG A 318 -8.65 -0.44 22.85
CA ARG A 318 -7.68 -1.42 22.32
C ARG A 318 -6.72 -0.77 21.32
N LEU A 319 -7.21 0.17 20.53
CA LEU A 319 -6.40 0.94 19.60
C LEU A 319 -5.36 1.76 20.37
N ARG A 320 -5.80 2.54 21.38
CA ARG A 320 -4.94 3.31 22.27
C ARG A 320 -3.86 2.43 22.89
N ASP A 321 -4.26 1.32 23.53
CA ASP A 321 -3.35 0.44 24.24
C ASP A 321 -2.26 -0.12 23.31
N ARG A 322 -2.58 -0.40 22.05
CA ARG A 322 -1.58 -0.85 21.06
C ARG A 322 -0.63 0.26 20.60
N CYS A 323 -1.14 1.48 20.47
CA CYS A 323 -0.30 2.63 20.14
C CYS A 323 0.65 2.98 21.29
N LEU A 324 0.16 2.95 22.53
CA LEU A 324 0.97 3.19 23.71
C LEU A 324 2.04 2.10 23.89
N LEU A 325 1.71 0.83 23.67
CA LEU A 325 2.69 -0.25 23.68
C LEU A 325 3.81 0.00 22.64
N ALA A 326 3.46 0.48 21.45
CA ALA A 326 4.47 0.82 20.44
C ALA A 326 5.37 1.98 20.89
N ARG A 327 4.83 2.96 21.62
CA ARG A 327 5.62 4.07 22.21
C ARG A 327 6.52 3.61 23.35
N GLU A 328 6.08 2.63 24.14
CA GLU A 328 6.87 2.05 25.22
C GLU A 328 8.05 1.22 24.69
N MET A 329 7.80 0.41 23.65
CA MET A 329 8.79 -0.54 23.13
C MET A 329 9.78 0.07 22.13
N LEU A 330 9.42 1.18 21.46
CA LEU A 330 10.24 1.79 20.42
C LEU A 330 10.67 3.21 20.82
N PRO A 331 11.94 3.59 20.56
CA PRO A 331 12.43 4.93 20.87
C PRO A 331 11.82 5.95 19.89
N HIS A 332 11.03 6.89 20.38
CA HIS A 332 10.39 7.95 19.60
C HIS A 332 9.76 7.45 18.28
N PRO A 333 8.83 6.47 18.30
CA PRO A 333 8.28 5.94 17.04
C PRO A 333 7.46 7.01 16.33
N GLY A 334 7.56 7.04 14.99
CA GLY A 334 6.69 7.87 14.16
C GLY A 334 5.31 7.23 14.05
N LEU A 335 4.32 7.76 14.75
CA LEU A 335 2.93 7.29 14.62
C LEU A 335 2.14 8.21 13.71
N THR A 336 1.53 7.64 12.68
CA THR A 336 0.68 8.33 11.71
C THR A 336 -0.64 7.59 11.54
N THR A 337 -1.70 8.27 11.10
CA THR A 337 -3.03 7.64 11.03
C THR A 337 -3.93 8.22 9.96
N ASP A 338 -4.96 7.43 9.58
CA ASP A 338 -6.12 7.88 8.82
C ASP A 338 -7.31 8.12 9.76
N VAL A 339 -8.03 9.23 9.57
CA VAL A 339 -9.24 9.60 10.32
C VAL A 339 -10.35 9.99 9.35
N ILE A 340 -11.55 9.47 9.55
CA ILE A 340 -12.75 9.85 8.82
C ILE A 340 -13.62 10.70 9.73
N VAL A 341 -13.90 11.95 9.32
CA VAL A 341 -14.79 12.87 10.04
C VAL A 341 -16.15 12.99 9.37
N GLY A 342 -17.18 13.19 10.16
CA GLY A 342 -18.57 13.32 9.68
C GLY A 342 -19.12 12.00 9.14
N PHE A 343 -18.73 10.88 9.73
CA PHE A 343 -19.36 9.59 9.47
C PHE A 343 -20.85 9.66 9.85
N PRO A 344 -21.79 8.98 9.14
CA PRO A 344 -23.22 9.04 9.44
C PRO A 344 -23.52 8.82 10.93
N GLY A 345 -24.21 9.77 11.54
CA GLY A 345 -24.56 9.79 12.95
C GLY A 345 -23.43 10.14 13.92
N GLU A 346 -22.28 10.61 13.46
CA GLU A 346 -21.20 11.12 14.32
C GLU A 346 -21.65 12.43 15.01
N THR A 347 -21.72 12.43 16.35
CA THR A 347 -22.06 13.61 17.17
C THR A 347 -20.81 14.44 17.45
N GLU A 348 -20.98 15.55 18.16
CA GLU A 348 -19.84 16.38 18.60
C GLU A 348 -19.02 15.67 19.68
N GLU A 349 -19.68 14.94 20.58
CA GLU A 349 -19.00 14.13 21.61
C GLU A 349 -18.16 13.01 20.99
N ASP A 350 -18.63 12.39 19.90
CA ASP A 350 -17.86 11.38 19.18
C ASP A 350 -16.63 11.98 18.51
N PHE A 351 -16.78 13.18 17.94
CA PHE A 351 -15.68 13.90 17.34
C PHE A 351 -14.65 14.34 18.39
N GLN A 352 -15.12 14.83 19.54
CA GLN A 352 -14.26 15.21 20.66
C GLN A 352 -13.48 13.98 21.18
N ALA A 353 -14.12 12.83 21.35
CA ALA A 353 -13.46 11.57 21.75
C ALA A 353 -12.38 11.16 20.71
N THR A 354 -12.57 11.50 19.44
CA THR A 354 -11.55 11.29 18.42
C THR A 354 -10.36 12.22 18.61
N CYS A 355 -10.58 13.50 18.89
CA CYS A 355 -9.52 14.47 19.17
C CYS A 355 -8.69 14.04 20.38
N GLU A 356 -9.36 13.68 21.49
CA GLU A 356 -8.71 13.22 22.73
C GLU A 356 -7.83 11.99 22.53
N LEU A 357 -8.31 11.00 21.77
CA LEU A 357 -7.52 9.82 21.44
C LEU A 357 -6.27 10.17 20.62
N LEU A 358 -6.41 11.09 19.64
CA LEU A 358 -5.29 11.50 18.79
C LEU A 358 -4.22 12.25 19.59
N GLU A 359 -4.63 13.09 20.54
CA GLU A 359 -3.74 13.79 21.45
C GLU A 359 -3.05 12.84 22.43
N GLU A 360 -3.80 11.94 23.07
CA GLU A 360 -3.26 10.97 24.03
C GLU A 360 -2.20 10.08 23.41
N VAL A 361 -2.46 9.58 22.19
CA VAL A 361 -1.51 8.76 21.45
C VAL A 361 -0.34 9.59 20.90
N GLY A 362 -0.57 10.84 20.54
CA GLY A 362 0.44 11.74 19.95
C GLY A 362 0.78 11.37 18.52
N PHE A 363 -0.21 11.20 17.66
CA PHE A 363 0.01 11.02 16.21
C PHE A 363 0.54 12.31 15.61
N TRP A 364 1.72 12.29 15.00
CA TRP A 364 2.33 13.47 14.42
C TRP A 364 1.80 13.83 13.03
N LYS A 365 1.18 12.86 12.32
CA LYS A 365 0.59 13.06 11.00
C LYS A 365 -0.79 12.42 10.93
N LEU A 366 -1.77 13.23 10.55
CA LEU A 366 -3.15 12.80 10.37
C LEU A 366 -3.52 12.92 8.88
N HIS A 367 -3.97 11.84 8.28
CA HIS A 367 -4.67 11.89 7.00
C HIS A 367 -6.17 12.01 7.28
N VAL A 368 -6.68 13.22 7.19
CA VAL A 368 -8.07 13.54 7.52
C VAL A 368 -8.93 13.45 6.27
N PHE A 369 -9.94 12.59 6.31
CA PHE A 369 -10.90 12.41 5.22
C PHE A 369 -12.29 12.82 5.66
N PRO A 370 -12.95 13.81 5.00
CA PRO A 370 -14.37 13.98 5.18
C PRO A 370 -15.08 12.74 4.64
N PHE A 371 -16.06 12.23 5.39
CA PHE A 371 -16.85 11.08 4.92
C PHE A 371 -17.42 11.33 3.53
N SER A 372 -17.16 10.43 2.61
CA SER A 372 -17.64 10.45 1.24
C SER A 372 -18.52 9.23 0.98
N PRO A 373 -19.84 9.39 0.83
CA PRO A 373 -20.74 8.27 0.54
C PRO A 373 -20.31 7.56 -0.75
N ARG A 374 -20.09 6.25 -0.67
CA ARG A 374 -19.74 5.44 -1.85
C ARG A 374 -20.93 4.57 -2.24
N PRO A 375 -21.52 4.74 -3.43
CA PRO A 375 -22.57 3.85 -3.90
C PRO A 375 -22.17 2.39 -3.78
N GLY A 376 -23.07 1.56 -3.23
CA GLY A 376 -22.80 0.15 -2.96
C GLY A 376 -22.21 -0.15 -1.58
N THR A 377 -21.88 0.87 -0.77
CA THR A 377 -21.47 0.66 0.63
C THR A 377 -22.64 0.89 1.59
N PRO A 378 -22.72 0.13 2.71
CA PRO A 378 -23.77 0.32 3.70
C PRO A 378 -23.83 1.75 4.27
N ALA A 379 -22.67 2.38 4.52
CA ALA A 379 -22.63 3.72 5.08
C ALA A 379 -23.23 4.81 4.16
N ALA A 380 -23.24 4.59 2.85
CA ALA A 380 -23.88 5.51 1.92
C ALA A 380 -25.41 5.57 2.08
N GLN A 381 -26.01 4.52 2.64
CA GLN A 381 -27.47 4.39 2.83
C GLN A 381 -27.87 4.61 4.31
N MET A 382 -26.92 4.85 5.20
CA MET A 382 -27.23 5.13 6.60
C MET A 382 -27.98 6.46 6.73
N PRO A 383 -28.99 6.54 7.61
CA PRO A 383 -29.59 7.80 8.00
C PRO A 383 -28.55 8.68 8.74
N ASP A 384 -28.94 9.88 9.11
CA ASP A 384 -28.15 10.79 9.94
C ASP A 384 -26.81 11.21 9.26
N GLN A 385 -26.84 11.45 7.95
CA GLN A 385 -25.70 11.99 7.21
C GLN A 385 -25.30 13.34 7.77
N VAL A 386 -24.04 13.48 8.19
CA VAL A 386 -23.51 14.73 8.72
C VAL A 386 -23.42 15.77 7.59
N PRO A 387 -23.93 17.00 7.78
CA PRO A 387 -23.91 18.03 6.76
C PRO A 387 -22.50 18.39 6.27
N PRO A 388 -22.30 18.71 4.98
CA PRO A 388 -20.99 19.07 4.44
C PRO A 388 -20.27 20.20 5.19
N PRO A 389 -20.92 21.28 5.65
CA PRO A 389 -20.26 22.33 6.41
C PRO A 389 -19.65 21.82 7.73
N VAL A 390 -20.37 20.95 8.45
CA VAL A 390 -19.88 20.34 9.71
C VAL A 390 -18.66 19.45 9.42
N ARG A 391 -18.72 18.63 8.37
CA ARG A 391 -17.56 17.80 7.95
C ARG A 391 -16.33 18.66 7.66
N GLN A 392 -16.51 19.76 6.93
CA GLN A 392 -15.41 20.68 6.61
C GLN A 392 -14.85 21.39 7.85
N GLN A 393 -15.73 21.75 8.80
CA GLN A 393 -15.31 22.32 10.08
C GLN A 393 -14.43 21.32 10.85
N ARG A 394 -14.85 20.07 10.99
CA ARG A 394 -14.10 19.01 11.67
C ARG A 394 -12.77 18.73 10.98
N VAL A 395 -12.72 18.75 9.64
CA VAL A 395 -11.45 18.67 8.90
C VAL A 395 -10.49 19.78 9.32
N ARG A 396 -10.96 21.05 9.37
CA ARG A 396 -10.11 22.18 9.78
C ARG A 396 -9.59 22.04 11.21
N GLN A 397 -10.45 21.61 12.12
CA GLN A 397 -10.07 21.37 13.51
C GLN A 397 -8.99 20.30 13.65
N LEU A 398 -9.13 19.15 12.97
CA LEU A 398 -8.11 18.11 12.98
C LEU A 398 -6.81 18.52 12.30
N LEU A 399 -6.85 19.32 11.25
CA LEU A 399 -5.64 19.85 10.61
C LEU A 399 -4.91 20.87 11.52
N GLN A 400 -5.64 21.59 12.37
CA GLN A 400 -5.04 22.44 13.40
C GLN A 400 -4.40 21.61 14.50
N LEU A 401 -5.10 20.59 15.00
CA LEU A 401 -4.57 19.63 15.97
C LEU A 401 -3.31 18.92 15.43
N GLU A 402 -3.32 18.49 14.16
CA GLU A 402 -2.13 17.89 13.52
C GLU A 402 -0.92 18.81 13.60
N ARG A 403 -1.07 20.11 13.31
CA ARG A 403 0.05 21.05 13.36
C ARG A 403 0.68 21.11 14.75
N GLU A 404 -0.15 21.11 15.78
CA GLU A 404 0.34 21.12 17.17
C GLU A 404 1.02 19.82 17.56
N LEU A 405 0.42 18.67 17.24
CA LEU A 405 1.00 17.36 17.50
C LEU A 405 2.31 17.16 16.73
N ARG A 406 2.37 17.60 15.48
CA ARG A 406 3.58 17.57 14.64
C ARG A 406 4.69 18.41 15.26
N ARG A 407 4.38 19.64 15.70
CA ARG A 407 5.36 20.51 16.37
C ARG A 407 5.95 19.83 17.61
N ARG A 408 5.11 19.32 18.51
CA ARG A 408 5.54 18.59 19.71
C ARG A 408 6.42 17.39 19.38
N TYR A 409 6.02 16.63 18.36
CA TYR A 409 6.79 15.46 17.94
C TYR A 409 8.12 15.85 17.31
N PHE A 410 8.17 16.85 16.46
CA PHE A 410 9.40 17.33 15.84
C PHE A 410 10.38 17.89 16.88
N GLU A 411 9.90 18.68 17.85
CA GLU A 411 10.68 19.18 18.97
C GLU A 411 11.30 18.03 19.80
N SER A 412 10.57 16.94 19.99
CA SER A 412 11.08 15.76 20.73
C SER A 412 12.17 14.98 19.98
N LEU A 413 12.38 15.25 18.70
CA LEU A 413 13.43 14.64 17.89
C LEU A 413 14.72 15.48 17.80
N VAL A 414 14.72 16.70 18.31
CA VAL A 414 15.96 17.52 18.38
C VAL A 414 16.95 16.84 19.32
N GLY A 415 18.20 16.73 18.88
CA GLY A 415 19.25 15.97 19.56
C GLY A 415 19.26 14.46 19.26
N CYS A 416 18.21 13.94 18.60
CA CYS A 416 18.18 12.54 18.19
C CYS A 416 19.00 12.30 16.91
N ARG A 417 19.56 11.09 16.80
CA ARG A 417 20.15 10.59 15.56
C ARG A 417 19.11 9.79 14.75
N LEU A 418 18.94 10.19 13.51
CA LEU A 418 17.97 9.58 12.59
C LEU A 418 18.66 9.12 11.32
N GLN A 419 18.32 7.93 10.87
CA GLN A 419 18.70 7.46 9.54
C GLN A 419 17.77 8.10 8.49
N VAL A 420 18.33 8.86 7.55
CA VAL A 420 17.62 9.63 6.52
C VAL A 420 17.92 9.06 5.13
N LEU A 421 16.88 8.75 4.35
CA LEU A 421 17.01 8.41 2.93
C LEU A 421 17.09 9.71 2.12
N CYS A 422 18.16 9.89 1.36
CA CYS A 422 18.39 11.03 0.48
C CYS A 422 17.53 10.93 -0.79
N GLU A 423 16.66 11.93 -1.07
CA GLU A 423 15.65 11.79 -2.12
C GLU A 423 15.68 12.87 -3.20
N SER A 424 15.95 14.11 -2.87
CA SER A 424 15.97 15.20 -3.84
C SER A 424 16.86 16.32 -3.37
N ARG A 425 17.22 17.21 -4.28
CA ARG A 425 17.88 18.47 -3.98
C ARG A 425 16.89 19.60 -4.27
N ASP A 426 16.90 20.63 -3.45
CA ASP A 426 16.22 21.87 -3.76
C ASP A 426 17.01 22.65 -4.82
N ASP A 427 16.42 23.69 -5.39
CA ASP A 427 17.16 24.62 -6.22
C ASP A 427 18.26 25.30 -5.39
N PRO A 428 19.44 25.58 -5.98
CA PRO A 428 20.51 26.28 -5.27
C PRO A 428 20.02 27.67 -4.81
N PRO A 429 20.48 28.13 -3.64
CA PRO A 429 20.11 29.45 -3.16
C PRO A 429 20.63 30.54 -4.13
N PRO A 430 19.93 31.70 -4.22
CA PRO A 430 20.24 32.75 -5.17
C PRO A 430 21.66 33.31 -5.05
N GLU A 431 22.28 33.18 -3.89
CA GLU A 431 23.64 33.71 -3.56
C GLU A 431 24.80 32.74 -3.90
N GLY A 432 24.53 31.63 -4.60
CA GLY A 432 25.57 30.68 -4.99
C GLY A 432 26.07 29.80 -3.83
N GLY A 433 25.28 28.89 -3.38
CA GLY A 433 25.62 27.85 -2.40
C GLY A 433 25.24 26.47 -2.89
N THR A 434 25.64 25.42 -2.16
CA THR A 434 25.19 24.07 -2.44
C THR A 434 23.72 23.93 -2.12
N ALA A 435 22.95 23.40 -3.07
CA ALA A 435 21.52 23.14 -2.89
C ALA A 435 21.27 22.18 -1.71
N PRO A 436 20.41 22.52 -0.75
CA PRO A 436 20.13 21.64 0.37
C PRO A 436 19.47 20.34 -0.11
N LEU A 437 19.86 19.23 0.52
CA LEU A 437 19.30 17.92 0.25
C LEU A 437 18.03 17.72 1.08
N ARG A 438 16.99 17.20 0.45
CA ARG A 438 15.80 16.70 1.12
C ARG A 438 15.79 15.19 1.20
N GLY A 439 15.41 14.68 2.36
CA GLY A 439 15.26 13.25 2.58
C GLY A 439 14.12 12.93 3.53
N THR A 440 13.87 11.65 3.70
CA THR A 440 12.88 11.15 4.67
C THR A 440 13.55 10.30 5.74
N ALA A 441 13.35 10.68 6.99
CA ALA A 441 13.85 9.92 8.13
C ALA A 441 13.15 8.56 8.30
N CYS A 442 13.80 7.68 9.07
CA CYS A 442 13.22 6.39 9.45
C CYS A 442 11.85 6.52 10.14
N ARG A 443 11.54 7.65 10.80
CA ARG A 443 10.24 7.98 11.41
C ARG A 443 9.23 8.59 10.42
N TYR A 444 9.55 8.58 9.13
CA TYR A 444 8.74 9.14 8.04
C TYR A 444 8.64 10.68 8.07
N VAL A 445 9.52 11.34 8.78
CA VAL A 445 9.59 12.80 8.89
C VAL A 445 10.47 13.36 7.78
N PRO A 446 10.07 14.47 7.11
CA PRO A 446 10.94 15.18 6.16
C PRO A 446 12.15 15.79 6.88
N VAL A 447 13.33 15.66 6.28
CA VAL A 447 14.57 16.24 6.81
C VAL A 447 15.29 17.00 5.71
N VAL A 448 15.81 18.17 6.04
CA VAL A 448 16.65 19.00 5.18
C VAL A 448 18.08 18.98 5.72
N LEU A 449 19.02 18.68 4.85
CA LEU A 449 20.46 18.55 5.16
C LEU A 449 21.28 19.54 4.34
N PRO A 450 22.21 20.26 4.94
CA PRO A 450 23.24 21.01 4.20
C PRO A 450 24.26 20.03 3.61
N GLY A 451 24.81 20.35 2.44
CA GLY A 451 25.88 19.59 1.82
C GLY A 451 25.43 18.62 0.72
N GLU A 452 26.39 17.92 0.16
CA GLU A 452 26.22 17.01 -0.96
C GLU A 452 26.24 15.56 -0.48
N TYR A 453 25.16 14.83 -0.77
CA TYR A 453 25.03 13.41 -0.49
C TYR A 453 24.47 12.70 -1.73
N PRO A 454 24.90 11.46 -2.02
CA PRO A 454 24.31 10.69 -3.12
C PRO A 454 22.82 10.44 -2.87
N LEU A 455 22.01 10.57 -3.92
CA LEU A 455 20.60 10.22 -3.85
C LEU A 455 20.45 8.71 -3.66
N ARG A 456 19.39 8.29 -2.98
CA ARG A 456 19.05 6.92 -2.57
C ARG A 456 19.91 6.34 -1.45
N GLU A 457 20.95 7.02 -0.97
CA GLU A 457 21.73 6.55 0.17
C GLU A 457 21.07 6.88 1.51
N LEU A 458 21.37 6.06 2.51
CA LEU A 458 20.98 6.27 3.90
C LEU A 458 22.10 7.01 4.62
N VAL A 459 21.76 8.15 5.20
CA VAL A 459 22.70 8.99 5.96
C VAL A 459 22.21 9.08 7.41
N GLU A 460 23.12 8.87 8.36
CA GLU A 460 22.85 9.12 9.77
C GLU A 460 22.98 10.62 10.05
N VAL A 461 21.91 11.20 10.62
CA VAL A 461 21.75 12.64 10.80
C VAL A 461 21.42 12.94 12.25
N GLU A 462 22.18 13.82 12.87
CA GLU A 462 21.84 14.41 14.16
C GLU A 462 20.95 15.65 13.92
N ILE A 463 19.77 15.64 14.51
CA ILE A 463 18.75 16.68 14.34
C ILE A 463 19.10 17.85 15.27
N ASP A 464 19.29 19.04 14.69
CA ASP A 464 19.62 20.26 15.43
C ASP A 464 18.45 21.26 15.51
N HIS A 465 17.47 21.16 14.61
CA HIS A 465 16.36 22.11 14.58
C HIS A 465 15.04 21.47 14.10
N ALA A 466 13.93 21.89 14.69
CA ALA A 466 12.57 21.56 14.29
C ALA A 466 11.90 22.76 13.61
N ALA A 467 11.66 22.69 12.29
CA ALA A 467 10.86 23.65 11.56
C ALA A 467 9.37 23.19 11.51
N GLU A 468 8.50 24.00 10.94
CA GLU A 468 7.05 23.71 10.92
C GLU A 468 6.72 22.42 10.15
N ASP A 469 7.36 22.18 9.02
CA ASP A 469 7.06 21.08 8.08
C ASP A 469 8.20 20.08 7.86
N HIS A 470 9.39 20.36 8.41
CA HIS A 470 10.58 19.50 8.29
C HIS A 470 11.50 19.65 9.51
N LEU A 471 12.42 18.70 9.65
CA LEU A 471 13.56 18.79 10.56
C LEU A 471 14.79 19.28 9.80
N ARG A 472 15.74 19.90 10.50
CA ARG A 472 17.09 20.17 10.01
C ARG A 472 18.09 19.40 10.86
N GLY A 473 19.22 19.06 10.26
CA GLY A 473 20.27 18.35 10.98
C GLY A 473 21.55 18.28 10.16
N ARG A 474 22.56 17.64 10.74
CA ARG A 474 23.88 17.45 10.14
C ARG A 474 24.24 15.98 10.10
N ALA A 475 24.87 15.53 9.03
CA ALA A 475 25.34 14.15 8.96
C ALA A 475 26.38 13.88 10.04
N CYS A 476 26.24 12.75 10.72
CA CYS A 476 27.15 12.34 11.80
C CYS A 476 28.56 11.98 11.28
N ARG A 477 28.68 11.57 10.02
CA ARG A 477 29.95 11.32 9.32
C ARG A 477 29.88 11.92 7.93
N PRO A 478 30.95 12.58 7.43
CA PRO A 478 31.01 12.95 6.03
C PRO A 478 30.99 11.67 5.19
N VAL A 479 29.97 11.52 4.32
CA VAL A 479 29.97 10.47 3.30
C VAL A 479 31.00 10.92 2.26
N ALA A 480 32.08 10.14 2.06
CA ALA A 480 33.02 10.39 0.98
C ALA A 480 32.23 10.32 -0.34
N CYS A 481 32.19 11.42 -1.08
CA CYS A 481 31.68 11.39 -2.45
C CYS A 481 32.62 10.48 -3.26
N PRO A 482 32.14 9.47 -3.95
CA PRO A 482 32.95 8.78 -4.94
C PRO A 482 33.31 9.82 -6.02
N GLY A 483 34.64 10.02 -6.22
CA GLY A 483 35.21 10.90 -7.22
C GLY A 483 34.88 10.47 -8.65
#